data_2f15ff52431b480a9d7a8226469a1609
#
_entry.id   2f15ff52431b480a9d7a8226469a1609
#
_cell.length_a   1.000
_cell.length_b   1.000
_cell.length_c   1.000
_cell.angle_alpha   90.00
_cell.angle_beta   90.00
_cell.angle_gamma   90.00
#
_symmetry.space_group_name_H-M   'P 1'
#
loop_
_entity.id
_entity.type
_entity.pdbx_description
1 polymer ?
#
loop_
_entity_poly.entity_id
_entity_poly.type
_entity_poly.pdbx_seq_one_letter_code
_entity_poly.pdbx_strand_id
1 'polypeptide(L)'
;MSELAPLIEDLAFILVLAGIVTIFCKKFNQPLVLGYILAGFFASPHFNLLPNVVDTANITVWSDIGVIFILFSLGLDFNFAKIKSIGGTALIAAVTELAGITLLGYACARLLGWQPIDSLFAGAMLTMSSTAVVSKTFEELGLLKERFTQFTFGILVLEDISGIIMMVMLSTIAAAGAAISGTEMLGSIGELAFFLIICFVCGIFFLPTFFRKVSRYLTSETLLIFSLGLCLSMVVLATKMGFSSALGAFLMGSLLSGTAFTETTKKLLTPVKDLFSGIFFVRSEERRVGKECRSRWSPYH
;
A
#
# COMPACT_ATOMS: atom_id res chain seq x y z
N MET A 1 15.20 8.52 29.69
CA MET A 1 16.06 7.48 29.10
C MET A 1 15.48 6.07 29.24
N SER A 2 14.46 5.85 30.11
CA SER A 2 13.85 4.52 30.35
C SER A 2 12.89 3.99 29.25
N GLU A 3 12.32 4.85 28.43
CA GLU A 3 11.41 4.44 27.34
C GLU A 3 12.11 4.20 25.98
N LEU A 4 13.31 4.76 25.81
CA LEU A 4 14.04 4.65 24.53
C LEU A 4 14.74 3.29 24.38
N ALA A 5 15.13 2.66 25.48
CA ALA A 5 15.85 1.38 25.46
C ALA A 5 15.00 0.23 24.89
N PRO A 6 13.75 0.00 25.33
CA PRO A 6 12.90 -1.06 24.77
C PRO A 6 12.64 -0.89 23.28
N LEU A 7 12.39 0.35 22.83
CA LEU A 7 12.15 0.64 21.41
C LEU A 7 13.35 0.29 20.54
N ILE A 8 14.56 0.65 20.98
CA ILE A 8 15.79 0.36 20.24
C ILE A 8 16.06 -1.13 20.19
N GLU A 9 15.83 -1.85 21.30
CA GLU A 9 15.98 -3.29 21.40
C GLU A 9 15.04 -4.00 20.42
N ASP A 10 13.76 -3.62 20.41
CA ASP A 10 12.74 -4.19 19.53
C ASP A 10 13.05 -3.90 18.05
N LEU A 11 13.45 -2.66 17.71
CA LEU A 11 13.85 -2.30 16.34
C LEU A 11 15.09 -3.07 15.90
N ALA A 12 16.11 -3.17 16.76
CA ALA A 12 17.31 -3.93 16.46
C ALA A 12 17.00 -5.40 16.20
N PHE A 13 16.16 -6.00 17.06
CA PHE A 13 15.72 -7.38 16.89
C PHE A 13 14.96 -7.60 15.57
N ILE A 14 13.97 -6.75 15.28
CA ILE A 14 13.18 -6.82 14.03
C ILE A 14 14.09 -6.69 12.80
N LEU A 15 14.98 -5.72 12.77
CA LEU A 15 15.85 -5.45 11.62
C LEU A 15 16.88 -6.58 11.41
N VAL A 16 17.47 -7.10 12.47
CA VAL A 16 18.42 -8.23 12.40
C VAL A 16 17.70 -9.48 11.91
N LEU A 17 16.54 -9.80 12.49
CA LEU A 17 15.75 -10.97 12.10
C LEU A 17 15.28 -10.86 10.63
N ALA A 18 14.73 -9.72 10.24
CA ALA A 18 14.35 -9.43 8.86
C ALA A 18 15.54 -9.58 7.91
N GLY A 19 16.71 -9.05 8.28
CA GLY A 19 17.93 -9.15 7.50
C GLY A 19 18.37 -10.60 7.29
N ILE A 20 18.41 -11.40 8.35
CA ILE A 20 18.79 -12.82 8.28
C ILE A 20 17.81 -13.59 7.38
N VAL A 21 16.52 -13.46 7.62
CA VAL A 21 15.49 -14.22 6.88
C VAL A 21 15.45 -13.81 5.42
N THR A 22 15.60 -12.51 5.10
CA THR A 22 15.63 -12.04 3.71
C THR A 22 16.88 -12.50 2.96
N ILE A 23 18.05 -12.63 3.62
CA ILE A 23 19.24 -13.23 3.03
C ILE A 23 18.96 -14.70 2.65
N PHE A 24 18.31 -15.44 3.54
CA PHE A 24 17.89 -16.82 3.26
C PHE A 24 16.93 -16.89 2.07
N CYS A 25 15.88 -16.06 2.06
CA CYS A 25 14.92 -16.01 0.95
C CYS A 25 15.61 -15.67 -0.38
N LYS A 26 16.55 -14.72 -0.38
CA LYS A 26 17.33 -14.37 -1.57
C LYS A 26 18.18 -15.53 -2.09
N LYS A 27 18.77 -16.32 -1.18
CA LYS A 27 19.53 -17.53 -1.55
C LYS A 27 18.67 -18.56 -2.29
N PHE A 28 17.37 -18.64 -1.96
CA PHE A 28 16.40 -19.53 -2.60
C PHE A 28 15.59 -18.86 -3.72
N ASN A 29 16.03 -17.72 -4.23
CA ASN A 29 15.33 -16.90 -5.25
C ASN A 29 13.88 -16.56 -4.88
N GLN A 30 13.58 -16.40 -3.58
CA GLN A 30 12.26 -16.01 -3.11
C GLN A 30 12.14 -14.49 -2.99
N PRO A 31 10.92 -13.92 -3.15
CA PRO A 31 10.68 -12.50 -2.97
C PRO A 31 11.06 -12.02 -1.57
N LEU A 32 11.63 -10.81 -1.45
CA LEU A 32 12.03 -10.23 -0.15
C LEU A 32 10.85 -10.07 0.82
N VAL A 33 9.66 -9.76 0.29
CA VAL A 33 8.43 -9.61 1.09
C VAL A 33 8.11 -10.90 1.84
N LEU A 34 8.30 -12.07 1.21
CA LEU A 34 8.12 -13.36 1.89
C LEU A 34 9.07 -13.49 3.08
N GLY A 35 10.32 -13.01 2.93
CA GLY A 35 11.29 -12.98 4.02
C GLY A 35 10.84 -12.12 5.20
N TYR A 36 10.26 -10.96 4.93
CA TYR A 36 9.71 -10.09 5.98
C TYR A 36 8.51 -10.73 6.71
N ILE A 37 7.61 -11.38 5.96
CA ILE A 37 6.47 -12.10 6.53
C ILE A 37 6.94 -13.24 7.43
N LEU A 38 7.90 -14.05 6.96
CA LEU A 38 8.49 -15.12 7.76
C LEU A 38 9.21 -14.58 9.01
N ALA A 39 9.93 -13.47 8.87
CA ALA A 39 10.56 -12.82 10.03
C ALA A 39 9.52 -12.38 11.06
N GLY A 40 8.37 -11.84 10.63
CA GLY A 40 7.26 -11.49 11.50
C GLY A 40 6.65 -12.69 12.22
N PHE A 41 6.52 -13.80 11.52
CA PHE A 41 6.09 -15.06 12.13
C PHE A 41 7.05 -15.52 13.24
N PHE A 42 8.36 -15.45 13.00
CA PHE A 42 9.37 -15.80 14.02
C PHE A 42 9.48 -14.79 15.17
N ALA A 43 9.17 -13.51 14.93
CA ALA A 43 9.13 -12.47 15.95
C ALA A 43 7.83 -12.53 16.80
N SER A 44 6.87 -13.34 16.41
CA SER A 44 5.56 -13.45 17.09
C SER A 44 5.71 -14.01 18.50
N PRO A 45 4.94 -13.51 19.49
CA PRO A 45 4.92 -14.03 20.87
C PRO A 45 4.56 -15.51 20.98
N HIS A 46 4.01 -16.12 19.94
CA HIS A 46 3.70 -17.54 19.90
C HIS A 46 4.93 -18.42 19.63
N PHE A 47 6.01 -17.83 19.18
CA PHE A 47 7.27 -18.54 18.89
C PHE A 47 8.23 -18.37 20.07
N ASN A 48 7.99 -19.10 21.16
CA ASN A 48 8.72 -19.01 22.44
C ASN A 48 10.23 -19.28 22.40
N LEU A 49 10.84 -19.38 21.22
CA LEU A 49 12.27 -19.64 21.03
C LEU A 49 13.12 -18.36 20.87
N LEU A 50 12.49 -17.22 20.62
CA LEU A 50 13.18 -15.94 20.36
C LEU A 50 12.68 -14.87 21.34
N PRO A 51 13.47 -13.80 21.59
CA PRO A 51 13.00 -12.65 22.33
C PRO A 51 11.74 -12.09 21.71
N ASN A 52 10.75 -11.76 22.52
CA ASN A 52 9.49 -11.20 22.04
C ASN A 52 9.58 -9.68 21.99
N VAL A 53 8.89 -9.08 21.05
CA VAL A 53 8.70 -7.63 20.96
C VAL A 53 7.89 -7.18 22.19
N VAL A 54 8.45 -6.24 22.96
CA VAL A 54 7.87 -5.78 24.23
C VAL A 54 6.98 -4.55 24.03
N ASP A 55 7.39 -3.61 23.17
CA ASP A 55 6.69 -2.34 22.95
C ASP A 55 5.95 -2.30 21.62
N THR A 56 4.77 -2.92 21.60
CA THR A 56 3.90 -2.99 20.42
C THR A 56 3.35 -1.61 20.00
N ALA A 57 3.24 -0.64 20.89
CA ALA A 57 2.66 0.67 20.61
C ALA A 57 3.59 1.53 19.74
N ASN A 58 4.87 1.60 20.10
CA ASN A 58 5.85 2.38 19.35
C ASN A 58 6.16 1.76 17.98
N ILE A 59 6.22 0.42 17.90
CA ILE A 59 6.40 -0.27 16.62
C ILE A 59 5.20 -0.03 15.68
N THR A 60 4.00 0.20 16.22
CA THR A 60 2.83 0.62 15.42
C THR A 60 3.11 1.87 14.63
N VAL A 61 3.65 2.88 15.27
CA VAL A 61 3.95 4.16 14.62
C VAL A 61 4.95 3.99 13.48
N TRP A 62 6.00 3.20 13.68
CA TRP A 62 6.99 2.91 12.63
C TRP A 62 6.41 2.11 11.47
N SER A 63 5.54 1.16 11.78
CA SER A 63 4.82 0.39 10.79
C SER A 63 3.88 1.27 9.95
N ASP A 64 3.14 2.18 10.58
CA ASP A 64 2.25 3.12 9.90
C ASP A 64 3.03 4.07 8.98
N ILE A 65 4.21 4.53 9.40
CA ILE A 65 5.14 5.28 8.54
C ILE A 65 5.58 4.42 7.35
N GLY A 66 5.81 3.13 7.55
CA GLY A 66 6.11 2.17 6.49
C GLY A 66 5.02 2.12 5.41
N VAL A 67 3.76 2.01 5.81
CA VAL A 67 2.60 2.06 4.89
C VAL A 67 2.56 3.37 4.13
N ILE A 68 2.76 4.50 4.80
CA ILE A 68 2.79 5.83 4.19
C ILE A 68 3.85 5.88 3.07
N PHE A 69 5.07 5.40 3.32
CA PHE A 69 6.14 5.43 2.32
C PHE A 69 5.94 4.44 1.18
N ILE A 70 5.36 3.26 1.45
CA ILE A 70 4.97 2.30 0.42
C ILE A 70 3.95 2.93 -0.53
N LEU A 71 2.90 3.56 0.02
CA LEU A 71 1.83 4.16 -0.77
C LEU A 71 2.27 5.44 -1.48
N PHE A 72 3.15 6.21 -0.87
CA PHE A 72 3.79 7.33 -1.53
C PHE A 72 4.62 6.89 -2.74
N SER A 73 5.42 5.83 -2.60
CA SER A 73 6.17 5.22 -3.70
C SER A 73 5.24 4.71 -4.81
N LEU A 74 4.15 4.03 -4.44
CA LEU A 74 3.14 3.57 -5.38
C LEU A 74 2.51 4.73 -6.15
N GLY A 75 2.21 5.84 -5.45
CA GLY A 75 1.74 7.07 -6.07
C GLY A 75 2.73 7.66 -7.08
N LEU A 76 4.04 7.63 -6.78
CA LEU A 76 5.09 8.06 -7.72
C LEU A 76 5.15 7.20 -8.99
N ASP A 77 4.77 5.93 -8.90
CA ASP A 77 4.70 5.01 -10.05
C ASP A 77 3.45 5.23 -10.90
N PHE A 78 2.46 5.92 -10.34
CA PHE A 78 1.18 6.17 -10.97
C PHE A 78 1.30 7.22 -12.09
N ASN A 79 1.12 6.79 -13.34
CA ASN A 79 1.24 7.69 -14.50
C ASN A 79 -0.07 7.76 -15.28
N PHE A 80 -0.75 8.91 -15.20
CA PHE A 80 -1.98 9.18 -15.94
C PHE A 80 -1.82 9.07 -17.47
N ALA A 81 -0.62 9.31 -18.00
CA ALA A 81 -0.39 9.21 -19.44
C ALA A 81 -0.49 7.75 -19.94
N LYS A 82 -0.15 6.78 -19.10
CA LYS A 82 -0.29 5.36 -19.45
C LYS A 82 -1.76 4.95 -19.62
N ILE A 83 -2.69 5.59 -18.91
CA ILE A 83 -4.12 5.29 -19.00
C ILE A 83 -4.66 5.59 -20.42
N LYS A 84 -4.18 6.67 -21.04
CA LYS A 84 -4.61 7.04 -22.40
C LYS A 84 -4.16 6.05 -23.49
N SER A 85 -3.15 5.24 -23.23
CA SER A 85 -2.63 4.25 -24.18
C SER A 85 -3.33 2.89 -24.04
N ILE A 86 -4.20 2.70 -23.04
CA ILE A 86 -4.91 1.45 -22.80
C ILE A 86 -6.09 1.36 -23.78
N GLY A 87 -6.11 0.31 -24.60
CA GLY A 87 -7.19 0.07 -25.54
C GLY A 87 -8.51 -0.28 -24.86
N GLY A 88 -9.63 0.05 -25.48
CA GLY A 88 -10.98 -0.23 -24.95
C GLY A 88 -11.21 -1.71 -24.61
N THR A 89 -10.59 -2.62 -25.35
CA THR A 89 -10.68 -4.06 -25.10
C THR A 89 -10.04 -4.46 -23.75
N ALA A 90 -8.90 -3.86 -23.42
CA ALA A 90 -8.26 -4.11 -22.12
C ALA A 90 -9.07 -3.53 -20.97
N LEU A 91 -9.75 -2.39 -21.19
CA LEU A 91 -10.66 -1.81 -20.20
C LEU A 91 -11.85 -2.75 -19.92
N ILE A 92 -12.49 -3.27 -20.96
CA ILE A 92 -13.63 -4.22 -20.81
C ILE A 92 -13.15 -5.49 -20.09
N ALA A 93 -12.00 -6.03 -20.48
CA ALA A 93 -11.43 -7.22 -19.84
C ALA A 93 -11.14 -6.98 -18.36
N ALA A 94 -10.47 -5.88 -18.01
CA ALA A 94 -10.17 -5.54 -16.62
C ALA A 94 -11.44 -5.34 -15.77
N VAL A 95 -12.45 -4.62 -16.29
CA VAL A 95 -13.73 -4.44 -15.57
C VAL A 95 -14.45 -5.76 -15.36
N THR A 96 -14.46 -6.64 -16.36
CA THR A 96 -15.09 -7.96 -16.27
C THR A 96 -14.36 -8.85 -15.27
N GLU A 97 -13.04 -8.84 -15.28
CA GLU A 97 -12.19 -9.57 -14.35
C GLU A 97 -12.38 -9.08 -12.90
N LEU A 98 -12.24 -7.77 -12.66
CA LEU A 98 -12.45 -7.16 -11.36
C LEU A 98 -13.83 -7.47 -10.78
N ALA A 99 -14.88 -7.27 -11.58
CA ALA A 99 -16.25 -7.58 -11.15
C ALA A 99 -16.44 -9.08 -10.87
N GLY A 100 -15.97 -9.94 -11.77
CA GLY A 100 -16.11 -11.40 -11.67
C GLY A 100 -15.39 -11.96 -10.44
N ILE A 101 -14.12 -11.60 -10.25
CA ILE A 101 -13.31 -12.09 -9.11
C ILE A 101 -13.81 -11.52 -7.79
N THR A 102 -14.18 -10.22 -7.74
CA THR A 102 -14.77 -9.64 -6.53
C THR A 102 -16.05 -10.36 -6.14
N LEU A 103 -16.93 -10.65 -7.11
CA LEU A 103 -18.20 -11.32 -6.87
C LEU A 103 -18.01 -12.77 -6.42
N LEU A 104 -17.10 -13.50 -7.05
CA LEU A 104 -16.74 -14.86 -6.66
C LEU A 104 -16.11 -14.91 -5.27
N GLY A 105 -15.15 -14.02 -4.99
CA GLY A 105 -14.51 -13.92 -3.68
C GLY A 105 -15.50 -13.53 -2.58
N TYR A 106 -16.40 -12.59 -2.87
CA TYR A 106 -17.51 -12.24 -1.96
C TYR A 106 -18.41 -13.45 -1.69
N ALA A 107 -18.85 -14.15 -2.73
CA ALA A 107 -19.72 -15.32 -2.58
C ALA A 107 -19.04 -16.43 -1.76
N CYS A 108 -17.76 -16.74 -2.05
CA CYS A 108 -17.00 -17.72 -1.29
C CYS A 108 -16.88 -17.34 0.19
N ALA A 109 -16.55 -16.09 0.49
CA ALA A 109 -16.44 -15.61 1.88
C ALA A 109 -17.79 -15.64 2.61
N ARG A 110 -18.89 -15.31 1.91
CA ARG A 110 -20.27 -15.45 2.46
C ARG A 110 -20.62 -16.89 2.77
N LEU A 111 -20.26 -17.84 1.90
CA LEU A 111 -20.46 -19.28 2.13
C LEU A 111 -19.65 -19.78 3.33
N LEU A 112 -18.48 -19.20 3.61
CA LEU A 112 -17.69 -19.47 4.80
C LEU A 112 -18.22 -18.78 6.06
N GLY A 113 -19.35 -18.07 6.00
CA GLY A 113 -20.00 -17.43 7.13
C GLY A 113 -19.44 -16.06 7.52
N TRP A 114 -18.62 -15.43 6.66
CA TRP A 114 -18.06 -14.11 6.95
C TRP A 114 -19.13 -13.01 6.90
N GLN A 115 -18.89 -11.92 7.62
CA GLN A 115 -19.75 -10.74 7.57
C GLN A 115 -19.76 -10.11 6.16
N PRO A 116 -20.85 -9.42 5.75
CA PRO A 116 -20.93 -8.84 4.40
C PRO A 116 -19.77 -7.91 4.04
N ILE A 117 -19.36 -7.07 4.96
CA ILE A 117 -18.24 -6.14 4.80
C ILE A 117 -16.91 -6.90 4.64
N ASP A 118 -16.61 -7.85 5.53
CA ASP A 118 -15.40 -8.67 5.46
C ASP A 118 -15.35 -9.48 4.14
N SER A 119 -16.50 -9.95 3.69
CA SER A 119 -16.63 -10.67 2.41
C SER A 119 -16.33 -9.77 1.21
N LEU A 120 -16.76 -8.51 1.27
CA LEU A 120 -16.46 -7.53 0.23
C LEU A 120 -14.95 -7.21 0.18
N PHE A 121 -14.33 -7.03 1.34
CA PHE A 121 -12.88 -6.86 1.44
C PHE A 121 -12.12 -8.07 0.88
N ALA A 122 -12.54 -9.29 1.24
CA ALA A 122 -11.92 -10.51 0.71
C ALA A 122 -12.04 -10.60 -0.81
N GLY A 123 -13.22 -10.31 -1.37
CA GLY A 123 -13.44 -10.27 -2.82
C GLY A 123 -12.53 -9.24 -3.49
N ALA A 124 -12.46 -8.03 -2.94
CA ALA A 124 -11.60 -6.97 -3.43
C ALA A 124 -10.10 -7.33 -3.41
N MET A 125 -9.63 -7.95 -2.32
CA MET A 125 -8.24 -8.39 -2.21
C MET A 125 -7.87 -9.46 -3.24
N LEU A 126 -8.79 -10.39 -3.54
CA LEU A 126 -8.56 -11.47 -4.49
C LEU A 126 -8.45 -10.98 -5.94
N THR A 127 -8.90 -9.78 -6.25
CA THR A 127 -8.77 -9.21 -7.62
C THR A 127 -7.38 -8.69 -7.92
N MET A 128 -6.53 -8.51 -6.91
CA MET A 128 -5.22 -7.89 -7.11
C MET A 128 -4.20 -8.92 -7.57
N SER A 129 -3.71 -8.76 -8.81
CA SER A 129 -2.61 -9.57 -9.37
C SER A 129 -1.25 -8.93 -9.09
N SER A 130 -0.19 -9.75 -9.10
CA SER A 130 1.17 -9.24 -8.94
C SER A 130 1.80 -8.89 -10.28
N THR A 131 1.80 -7.62 -10.64
CA THR A 131 2.44 -7.07 -11.84
C THR A 131 3.92 -7.48 -11.93
N ALA A 132 4.62 -7.53 -10.79
CA ALA A 132 6.03 -7.93 -10.74
C ALA A 132 6.24 -9.41 -11.11
N VAL A 133 5.38 -10.30 -10.61
CA VAL A 133 5.46 -11.75 -10.91
C VAL A 133 5.14 -11.99 -12.38
N VAL A 134 4.07 -11.38 -12.90
CA VAL A 134 3.67 -11.52 -14.31
C VAL A 134 4.75 -10.99 -15.23
N SER A 135 5.31 -9.82 -14.95
CA SER A 135 6.38 -9.19 -15.74
C SER A 135 7.62 -10.10 -15.80
N LYS A 136 8.06 -10.61 -14.65
CA LYS A 136 9.21 -11.50 -14.57
C LYS A 136 8.98 -12.80 -15.34
N THR A 137 7.79 -13.37 -15.22
CA THR A 137 7.42 -14.59 -15.95
C THR A 137 7.47 -14.39 -17.46
N PHE A 138 6.92 -13.28 -17.96
CA PHE A 138 6.99 -12.95 -19.40
C PHE A 138 8.43 -12.70 -19.88
N GLU A 139 9.26 -12.10 -19.03
CA GLU A 139 10.70 -11.92 -19.33
C GLU A 139 11.42 -13.25 -19.43
N GLU A 140 11.25 -14.15 -18.45
CA GLU A 140 11.86 -15.47 -18.42
C GLU A 140 11.43 -16.37 -19.58
N LEU A 141 10.16 -16.24 -20.02
CA LEU A 141 9.61 -16.97 -21.18
C LEU A 141 9.93 -16.32 -22.52
N GLY A 142 10.55 -15.13 -22.54
CA GLY A 142 10.86 -14.40 -23.77
C GLY A 142 9.65 -13.81 -24.50
N LEU A 143 8.52 -13.64 -23.80
CA LEU A 143 7.22 -13.24 -24.36
C LEU A 143 6.96 -11.73 -24.33
N LEU A 144 7.92 -10.90 -23.89
CA LEU A 144 7.73 -9.44 -23.73
C LEU A 144 7.28 -8.69 -25.00
N LYS A 145 7.58 -9.24 -26.19
CA LYS A 145 7.25 -8.61 -27.48
C LYS A 145 5.88 -9.05 -28.05
N GLU A 146 5.24 -10.02 -27.41
CA GLU A 146 3.97 -10.55 -27.88
C GLU A 146 2.82 -9.56 -27.66
N ARG A 147 1.83 -9.57 -28.56
CA ARG A 147 0.67 -8.67 -28.50
C ARG A 147 -0.18 -8.90 -27.25
N PHE A 148 -0.36 -10.16 -26.85
CA PHE A 148 -1.11 -10.49 -25.64
C PHE A 148 -0.41 -10.00 -24.37
N THR A 149 0.92 -9.95 -24.35
CA THR A 149 1.69 -9.40 -23.22
C THR A 149 1.39 -7.92 -23.02
N GLN A 150 1.35 -7.13 -24.10
CA GLN A 150 0.97 -5.72 -24.03
C GLN A 150 -0.47 -5.54 -23.54
N PHE A 151 -1.37 -6.41 -23.99
CA PHE A 151 -2.77 -6.45 -23.55
C PHE A 151 -2.85 -6.78 -22.04
N THR A 152 -2.13 -7.79 -21.58
CA THR A 152 -2.08 -8.18 -20.17
C THR A 152 -1.51 -7.04 -19.30
N PHE A 153 -0.43 -6.38 -19.73
CA PHE A 153 0.06 -5.20 -19.00
C PHE A 153 -0.96 -4.06 -18.94
N GLY A 154 -1.77 -3.90 -19.97
CA GLY A 154 -2.89 -2.94 -19.97
C GLY A 154 -3.92 -3.28 -18.88
N ILE A 155 -4.28 -4.55 -18.72
CA ILE A 155 -5.19 -5.04 -17.67
C ILE A 155 -4.55 -4.79 -16.29
N LEU A 156 -3.30 -5.21 -16.07
CA LEU A 156 -2.60 -5.04 -14.80
C LEU A 156 -2.53 -3.57 -14.36
N VAL A 157 -2.28 -2.65 -15.29
CA VAL A 157 -2.31 -1.21 -14.97
C VAL A 157 -3.70 -0.76 -14.51
N LEU A 158 -4.76 -1.27 -15.13
CA LEU A 158 -6.13 -0.97 -14.72
C LEU A 158 -6.49 -1.61 -13.36
N GLU A 159 -6.01 -2.83 -13.11
CA GLU A 159 -6.11 -3.48 -11.79
C GLU A 159 -5.45 -2.63 -10.71
N ASP A 160 -4.20 -2.19 -10.92
CA ASP A 160 -3.47 -1.37 -9.95
C ASP A 160 -4.22 -0.08 -9.61
N ILE A 161 -4.79 0.58 -10.63
CA ILE A 161 -5.63 1.78 -10.46
C ILE A 161 -6.90 1.45 -9.68
N SER A 162 -7.57 0.38 -10.06
CA SER A 162 -8.80 -0.07 -9.41
C SER A 162 -8.57 -0.47 -7.98
N GLY A 163 -7.44 -1.14 -7.68
CA GLY A 163 -7.02 -1.50 -6.33
C GLY A 163 -6.89 -0.30 -5.42
N ILE A 164 -6.32 0.78 -5.92
CA ILE A 164 -6.21 2.03 -5.17
C ILE A 164 -7.59 2.64 -4.89
N ILE A 165 -8.45 2.71 -5.91
CA ILE A 165 -9.83 3.21 -5.75
C ILE A 165 -10.59 2.35 -4.75
N MET A 166 -10.49 1.02 -4.88
CA MET A 166 -11.14 0.07 -3.96
C MET A 166 -10.62 0.23 -2.53
N MET A 167 -9.31 0.37 -2.33
CA MET A 167 -8.72 0.59 -1.01
C MET A 167 -9.24 1.87 -0.35
N VAL A 168 -9.36 2.96 -1.11
CA VAL A 168 -9.91 4.22 -0.62
C VAL A 168 -11.40 4.08 -0.28
N MET A 169 -12.18 3.47 -1.18
CA MET A 169 -13.62 3.26 -0.94
C MET A 169 -13.87 2.36 0.27
N LEU A 170 -13.17 1.23 0.36
CA LEU A 170 -13.32 0.29 1.46
C LEU A 170 -12.86 0.88 2.80
N SER A 171 -11.77 1.65 2.82
CA SER A 171 -11.33 2.33 4.04
C SER A 171 -12.34 3.38 4.51
N THR A 172 -13.00 4.06 3.58
CA THR A 172 -14.06 5.03 3.89
C THR A 172 -15.30 4.31 4.46
N ILE A 173 -15.71 3.20 3.84
CA ILE A 173 -16.84 2.38 4.32
C ILE A 173 -16.54 1.83 5.72
N ALA A 174 -15.32 1.34 5.95
CA ALA A 174 -14.90 0.82 7.25
C ALA A 174 -14.86 1.90 8.35
N ALA A 175 -14.42 3.11 8.02
CA ALA A 175 -14.37 4.23 8.95
C ALA A 175 -15.77 4.75 9.33
N ALA A 176 -16.70 4.70 8.39
CA ALA A 176 -18.07 5.18 8.59
C ALA A 176 -18.98 4.20 9.37
N GLY A 177 -18.56 2.93 9.55
CA GLY A 177 -19.30 1.90 10.29
C GLY A 177 -20.46 1.26 9.48
N ALA A 178 -20.94 0.10 9.95
CA ALA A 178 -21.92 -0.74 9.24
C ALA A 178 -23.37 -0.17 9.19
N ALA A 179 -23.62 1.04 9.67
CA ALA A 179 -24.96 1.64 9.84
C ALA A 179 -25.24 2.82 8.90
N ILE A 180 -24.58 2.92 7.75
CA ILE A 180 -24.77 4.07 6.85
C ILE A 180 -26.02 3.89 6.01
N SER A 181 -26.91 4.91 6.04
CA SER A 181 -27.97 5.05 5.05
C SER A 181 -27.39 5.34 3.66
N GLY A 182 -28.07 4.89 2.59
CA GLY A 182 -27.55 5.07 1.22
C GLY A 182 -27.28 6.55 0.87
N THR A 183 -27.96 7.49 1.51
CA THR A 183 -27.76 8.95 1.35
C THR A 183 -26.49 9.45 2.00
N GLU A 184 -26.12 8.92 3.16
CA GLU A 184 -24.85 9.24 3.84
C GLU A 184 -23.65 8.70 3.08
N MET A 185 -23.78 7.52 2.48
CA MET A 185 -22.76 6.93 1.62
C MET A 185 -22.50 7.78 0.37
N LEU A 186 -23.57 8.28 -0.27
CA LEU A 186 -23.43 9.20 -1.41
C LEU A 186 -22.77 10.54 -1.00
N GLY A 187 -23.09 11.05 0.19
CA GLY A 187 -22.43 12.21 0.77
C GLY A 187 -20.93 12.01 0.94
N SER A 188 -20.53 10.92 1.58
CA SER A 188 -19.11 10.58 1.82
C SER A 188 -18.32 10.36 0.50
N ILE A 189 -18.95 9.75 -0.50
CA ILE A 189 -18.35 9.62 -1.85
C ILE A 189 -18.19 11.00 -2.50
N GLY A 190 -19.18 11.89 -2.34
CA GLY A 190 -19.12 13.27 -2.82
C GLY A 190 -18.01 14.08 -2.17
N GLU A 191 -17.84 13.98 -0.86
CA GLU A 191 -16.76 14.62 -0.10
C GLU A 191 -15.38 14.11 -0.55
N LEU A 192 -15.25 12.79 -0.73
CA LEU A 192 -14.03 12.18 -1.25
C LEU A 192 -13.72 12.70 -2.66
N ALA A 193 -14.68 12.67 -3.57
CA ALA A 193 -14.51 13.15 -4.95
C ALA A 193 -14.11 14.63 -4.97
N PHE A 194 -14.75 15.47 -4.15
CA PHE A 194 -14.44 16.89 -4.01
C PHE A 194 -13.01 17.10 -3.49
N PHE A 195 -12.61 16.36 -2.45
CA PHE A 195 -11.25 16.39 -1.91
C PHE A 195 -10.22 16.02 -2.97
N LEU A 196 -10.44 14.92 -3.71
CA LEU A 196 -9.57 14.47 -4.78
C LEU A 196 -9.44 15.53 -5.87
N ILE A 197 -10.55 16.09 -6.35
CA ILE A 197 -10.56 17.12 -7.40
C ILE A 197 -9.74 18.34 -6.97
N ILE A 198 -9.96 18.84 -5.75
CA ILE A 198 -9.20 19.99 -5.24
C ILE A 198 -7.71 19.68 -5.15
N CYS A 199 -7.35 18.53 -4.56
CA CYS A 199 -5.95 18.13 -4.44
C CYS A 199 -5.27 18.01 -5.81
N PHE A 200 -5.93 17.37 -6.80
CA PHE A 200 -5.39 17.25 -8.15
C PHE A 200 -5.28 18.59 -8.87
N VAL A 201 -6.32 19.41 -8.84
CA VAL A 201 -6.30 20.73 -9.48
C VAL A 201 -5.20 21.59 -8.88
N CYS A 202 -5.17 21.73 -7.55
CA CYS A 202 -4.13 22.52 -6.88
C CYS A 202 -2.74 21.92 -7.11
N GLY A 203 -2.60 20.60 -7.00
CA GLY A 203 -1.32 19.91 -7.11
C GLY A 203 -0.71 20.01 -8.51
N ILE A 204 -1.50 19.77 -9.57
CA ILE A 204 -1.04 19.83 -10.95
C ILE A 204 -0.55 21.24 -11.33
N PHE A 205 -1.16 22.29 -10.82
CA PHE A 205 -0.74 23.67 -11.11
C PHE A 205 0.38 24.15 -10.18
N PHE A 206 0.30 23.83 -8.90
CA PHE A 206 1.21 24.35 -7.89
C PHE A 206 2.57 23.62 -7.91
N LEU A 207 2.57 22.28 -7.87
CA LEU A 207 3.81 21.51 -7.71
C LEU A 207 4.83 21.71 -8.84
N PRO A 208 4.48 21.62 -10.14
CA PRO A 208 5.46 21.83 -11.20
C PRO A 208 6.03 23.26 -11.20
N THR A 209 5.18 24.25 -10.90
CA THR A 209 5.61 25.65 -10.82
C THR A 209 6.55 25.88 -9.64
N PHE A 210 6.23 25.29 -8.49
CA PHE A 210 7.06 25.35 -7.31
C PHE A 210 8.42 24.67 -7.55
N PHE A 211 8.42 23.42 -7.99
CA PHE A 211 9.66 22.68 -8.26
C PHE A 211 10.55 23.36 -9.29
N ARG A 212 9.97 23.97 -10.32
CA ARG A 212 10.71 24.74 -11.32
C ARG A 212 11.41 25.95 -10.71
N LYS A 213 10.78 26.65 -9.77
CA LYS A 213 11.39 27.80 -9.08
C LYS A 213 12.51 27.40 -8.13
N VAL A 214 12.35 26.26 -7.45
CA VAL A 214 13.28 25.79 -6.40
C VAL A 214 14.36 24.88 -6.97
N SER A 215 14.24 24.43 -8.23
CA SER A 215 15.15 23.47 -8.90
C SER A 215 16.63 23.80 -8.76
N ARG A 216 16.98 25.08 -8.77
CA ARG A 216 18.37 25.58 -8.61
C ARG A 216 18.97 25.21 -7.24
N TYR A 217 18.14 25.02 -6.20
CA TYR A 217 18.57 24.77 -4.83
C TYR A 217 18.37 23.31 -4.41
N LEU A 218 17.78 22.47 -5.26
CA LEU A 218 17.49 21.08 -4.96
C LEU A 218 18.73 20.20 -5.16
N THR A 219 19.38 19.86 -4.06
CA THR A 219 20.31 18.73 -3.99
C THR A 219 19.53 17.43 -3.79
N SER A 220 20.19 16.28 -3.94
CA SER A 220 19.53 14.96 -3.69
C SER A 220 18.95 14.88 -2.27
N GLU A 221 19.69 15.35 -1.26
CA GLU A 221 19.23 15.36 0.13
C GLU A 221 18.02 16.28 0.32
N THR A 222 18.10 17.51 -0.19
CA THR A 222 17.01 18.49 -0.07
C THR A 222 15.74 18.00 -0.80
N LEU A 223 15.91 17.36 -1.96
CA LEU A 223 14.80 16.79 -2.71
C LEU A 223 14.09 15.68 -1.92
N LEU A 224 14.86 14.77 -1.29
CA LEU A 224 14.28 13.69 -0.48
C LEU A 224 13.51 14.27 0.72
N ILE A 225 14.17 15.14 1.52
CA ILE A 225 13.56 15.75 2.71
C ILE A 225 12.28 16.49 2.32
N PHE A 226 12.33 17.27 1.23
CA PHE A 226 11.19 18.05 0.79
C PHE A 226 10.04 17.16 0.28
N SER A 227 10.36 16.11 -0.48
CA SER A 227 9.35 15.16 -0.99
C SER A 227 8.67 14.41 0.16
N LEU A 228 9.43 13.98 1.17
CA LEU A 228 8.87 13.35 2.37
C LEU A 228 8.04 14.35 3.19
N GLY A 229 8.50 15.59 3.32
CA GLY A 229 7.74 16.65 3.99
C GLY A 229 6.40 16.94 3.32
N LEU A 230 6.36 16.99 1.98
CA LEU A 230 5.12 17.13 1.22
C LEU A 230 4.21 15.91 1.40
N CYS A 231 4.77 14.69 1.37
CA CYS A 231 4.02 13.47 1.63
C CYS A 231 3.33 13.51 2.99
N LEU A 232 4.08 13.76 4.05
CA LEU A 232 3.54 13.82 5.41
C LEU A 232 2.54 14.98 5.60
N SER A 233 2.76 16.12 4.95
CA SER A 233 1.80 17.24 4.97
C SER A 233 0.47 16.86 4.34
N MET A 234 0.47 16.12 3.23
CA MET A 234 -0.74 15.63 2.59
C MET A 234 -1.42 14.53 3.43
N VAL A 235 -0.65 13.68 4.11
CA VAL A 235 -1.18 12.70 5.07
C VAL A 235 -1.93 13.43 6.19
N VAL A 236 -1.33 14.46 6.78
CA VAL A 236 -1.98 15.26 7.83
C VAL A 236 -3.24 15.97 7.30
N LEU A 237 -3.19 16.49 6.08
CA LEU A 237 -4.34 17.12 5.46
C LEU A 237 -5.49 16.12 5.26
N ALA A 238 -5.20 14.96 4.68
CA ALA A 238 -6.19 13.90 4.45
C ALA A 238 -6.81 13.41 5.76
N THR A 239 -6.01 13.15 6.79
CA THR A 239 -6.51 12.68 8.09
C THR A 239 -7.35 13.74 8.82
N LYS A 240 -7.01 15.01 8.71
CA LYS A 240 -7.86 16.10 9.25
C LYS A 240 -9.20 16.24 8.53
N MET A 241 -9.26 15.85 7.26
CA MET A 241 -10.51 15.81 6.47
C MET A 241 -11.30 14.51 6.66
N GLY A 242 -10.87 13.60 7.58
CA GLY A 242 -11.53 12.34 7.87
C GLY A 242 -11.15 11.18 6.94
N PHE A 243 -10.17 11.36 6.05
CA PHE A 243 -9.69 10.32 5.14
C PHE A 243 -8.50 9.54 5.73
N SER A 244 -8.16 8.41 5.11
CA SER A 244 -7.03 7.60 5.56
C SER A 244 -5.67 8.25 5.28
N SER A 245 -4.69 8.00 6.13
CA SER A 245 -3.28 8.38 5.92
C SER A 245 -2.74 7.82 4.61
N ALA A 246 -3.17 6.61 4.26
CA ALA A 246 -2.88 5.89 3.04
C ALA A 246 -3.23 6.70 1.78
N LEU A 247 -4.44 7.26 1.75
CA LEU A 247 -4.91 8.12 0.65
C LEU A 247 -4.04 9.36 0.51
N GLY A 248 -3.73 10.05 1.60
CA GLY A 248 -2.89 11.25 1.58
C GLY A 248 -1.51 10.99 1.00
N ALA A 249 -0.86 9.91 1.42
CA ALA A 249 0.44 9.48 0.93
C ALA A 249 0.42 9.19 -0.58
N PHE A 250 -0.54 8.37 -1.01
CA PHE A 250 -0.72 8.02 -2.42
C PHE A 250 -0.99 9.24 -3.30
N LEU A 251 -1.88 10.13 -2.87
CA LEU A 251 -2.20 11.36 -3.61
C LEU A 251 -0.96 12.22 -3.82
N MET A 252 -0.15 12.45 -2.79
CA MET A 252 1.06 13.25 -2.95
C MET A 252 2.04 12.58 -3.91
N GLY A 253 2.21 11.26 -3.85
CA GLY A 253 3.01 10.50 -4.79
C GLY A 253 2.51 10.68 -6.23
N SER A 254 1.21 10.55 -6.47
CA SER A 254 0.57 10.73 -7.79
C SER A 254 0.74 12.15 -8.33
N LEU A 255 0.68 13.17 -7.47
CA LEU A 255 0.90 14.55 -7.86
C LEU A 255 2.37 14.82 -8.22
N LEU A 256 3.31 14.22 -7.49
CA LEU A 256 4.74 14.32 -7.78
C LEU A 256 5.13 13.52 -9.03
N SER A 257 4.40 12.47 -9.39
CA SER A 257 4.67 11.65 -10.58
C SER A 257 4.62 12.45 -11.89
N GLY A 258 3.90 13.57 -11.91
CA GLY A 258 3.86 14.52 -13.03
C GLY A 258 5.02 15.51 -13.08
N THR A 259 6.00 15.45 -12.18
CA THR A 259 7.13 16.41 -12.12
C THR A 259 8.39 15.83 -12.77
N ALA A 260 9.32 16.70 -13.15
CA ALA A 260 10.62 16.30 -13.72
C ALA A 260 11.52 15.56 -12.71
N PHE A 261 11.21 15.60 -11.42
CA PHE A 261 12.01 15.02 -10.34
C PHE A 261 11.54 13.62 -9.89
N THR A 262 10.50 13.08 -10.52
CA THR A 262 9.89 11.79 -10.17
C THR A 262 10.90 10.65 -10.06
N GLU A 263 11.70 10.43 -11.10
CA GLU A 263 12.67 9.32 -11.13
C GLU A 263 13.79 9.50 -10.09
N THR A 264 14.22 10.73 -9.84
CA THR A 264 15.22 11.02 -8.80
C THR A 264 14.61 10.77 -7.42
N THR A 265 13.40 11.26 -7.18
CA THR A 265 12.67 11.03 -5.92
C THR A 265 12.46 9.54 -5.64
N LYS A 266 12.08 8.75 -6.66
CA LYS A 266 11.94 7.28 -6.53
C LYS A 266 13.25 6.63 -6.06
N LYS A 267 14.35 6.94 -6.75
CA LYS A 267 15.67 6.38 -6.41
C LYS A 267 16.09 6.70 -4.98
N LEU A 268 15.84 7.93 -4.53
CA LEU A 268 16.17 8.37 -3.18
C LEU A 268 15.23 7.79 -2.12
N LEU A 269 13.96 7.61 -2.45
CA LEU A 269 12.96 7.07 -1.55
C LEU A 269 13.13 5.55 -1.35
N THR A 270 13.59 4.80 -2.35
CA THR A 270 13.66 3.33 -2.33
C THR A 270 14.32 2.78 -1.06
N PRO A 271 15.53 3.19 -0.64
CA PRO A 271 16.16 2.64 0.57
C PRO A 271 15.36 2.97 1.84
N VAL A 272 14.75 4.16 1.91
CA VAL A 272 13.91 4.56 3.05
C VAL A 272 12.65 3.71 3.09
N LYS A 273 11.95 3.59 1.97
CA LYS A 273 10.76 2.74 1.83
C LYS A 273 11.07 1.28 2.19
N ASP A 274 12.19 0.73 1.71
CA ASP A 274 12.55 -0.68 1.93
C ASP A 274 12.80 -0.96 3.42
N LEU A 275 13.48 -0.05 4.13
CA LEU A 275 13.68 -0.14 5.57
C LEU A 275 12.36 -0.20 6.33
N PHE A 276 11.48 0.77 6.08
CA PHE A 276 10.19 0.86 6.77
C PHE A 276 9.19 -0.22 6.32
N SER A 277 9.29 -0.69 5.08
CA SER A 277 8.52 -1.84 4.60
C SER A 277 8.87 -3.11 5.37
N GLY A 278 10.16 -3.32 5.66
CA GLY A 278 10.60 -4.43 6.50
C GLY A 278 9.91 -4.42 7.87
N ILE A 279 9.91 -3.27 8.55
CA ILE A 279 9.24 -3.09 9.85
C ILE A 279 7.73 -3.35 9.74
N PHE A 280 7.09 -2.81 8.71
CA PHE A 280 5.65 -2.99 8.46
C PHE A 280 5.25 -4.45 8.29
N PHE A 281 5.94 -5.17 7.40
CA PHE A 281 5.59 -6.57 7.11
C PHE A 281 5.88 -7.49 8.28
N VAL A 282 6.99 -7.29 9.00
CA VAL A 282 7.31 -8.06 10.22
C VAL A 282 6.20 -7.90 11.27
N ARG A 283 5.75 -6.67 11.51
CA ARG A 283 4.69 -6.40 12.47
C ARG A 283 3.32 -6.90 12.03
N SER A 284 3.01 -6.82 10.73
CA SER A 284 1.71 -7.27 10.21
C SER A 284 1.41 -8.72 10.56
N GLU A 285 2.42 -9.59 10.55
CA GLU A 285 2.27 -11.00 10.88
C GLU A 285 2.27 -11.26 12.40
N GLU A 286 3.02 -10.50 13.19
CA GLU A 286 2.95 -10.55 14.65
C GLU A 286 1.51 -10.34 15.14
N ARG A 287 0.80 -9.37 14.58
CA ARG A 287 -0.59 -9.05 14.91
C ARG A 287 -1.58 -10.13 14.48
N ARG A 288 -1.36 -10.80 13.32
CA ARG A 288 -2.26 -11.86 12.81
C ARG A 288 -2.18 -13.14 13.61
N VAL A 289 -1.00 -13.52 14.08
CA VAL A 289 -0.79 -14.70 14.91
C VAL A 289 -1.20 -14.42 16.38
N GLY A 290 -1.39 -13.14 16.75
CA GLY A 290 -1.78 -12.71 18.08
C GLY A 290 -3.29 -12.82 18.39
N LYS A 291 -3.70 -12.25 19.50
CA LYS A 291 -4.98 -12.39 20.21
C LYS A 291 -6.27 -12.35 19.39
N GLU A 292 -6.28 -11.78 18.18
CA GLU A 292 -7.50 -11.60 17.38
C GLU A 292 -8.01 -12.90 16.73
N CYS A 293 -7.13 -13.86 16.43
CA CYS A 293 -7.57 -15.18 15.97
C CYS A 293 -8.20 -16.02 17.08
N ARG A 294 -7.82 -15.79 18.33
CA ARG A 294 -8.32 -16.57 19.46
C ARG A 294 -9.69 -16.12 19.95
N SER A 295 -10.03 -14.82 19.83
CA SER A 295 -11.30 -14.26 20.28
C SER A 295 -12.48 -14.56 19.33
N ARG A 296 -12.24 -14.81 18.06
CA ARG A 296 -13.28 -15.15 17.07
C ARG A 296 -13.62 -16.64 16.98
N TRP A 297 -12.80 -17.52 17.55
CA TRP A 297 -13.03 -18.97 17.55
C TRP A 297 -13.42 -19.53 18.91
N SER A 298 -13.61 -18.69 19.91
CA SER A 298 -14.16 -19.12 21.20
C SER A 298 -15.69 -19.18 21.10
N PRO A 299 -16.33 -20.36 21.26
CA PRO A 299 -17.79 -20.50 21.21
C PRO A 299 -18.49 -20.00 22.48
N TYR A 300 -17.79 -19.34 23.40
CA TYR A 300 -18.34 -18.83 24.64
C TYR A 300 -17.96 -17.35 24.83
N HIS A 301 -18.75 -16.48 24.21
CA HIS A 301 -19.17 -15.18 24.78
C HIS A 301 -20.36 -14.67 24.00
#